data_e0c9f633ff7d5c4ce78ab7ed97ff88a1
#
_entry.id   e0c9f633ff7d5c4ce78ab7ed97ff88a1
#
_cell.length_a   1.000
_cell.length_b   1.000
_cell.length_c   1.000
_cell.angle_alpha   90.00
_cell.angle_beta   90.00
_cell.angle_gamma   90.00
#
_symmetry.space_group_name_H-M   'P 1'
#
loop_
_entity.id
_entity.type
_entity.pdbx_description
1 polymer ?
#
loop_
_entity_poly.entity_id
_entity_poly.type
_entity_poly.pdbx_seq_one_letter_code
_entity_poly.pdbx_strand_id
1 'polypeptide(L)'
;MKMKNIAVIIGIAVVALAGASVTVTQQNEYKLIRQFGKVDRVISEPGISFKIPFIESTQSLPKETLLYDLAASDVITKDKKTMISDSYVLWRIQDPLKFAQTLNCSLESSESRINTAVYNATKNVISSLSQDQVITSRDGELSEQVMDAIGDNMEQYGVQLIKFE
;
A
#
# COMPACT_ATOMS: atom_id res chain seq x y z
N MET A 1 -21.69 -16.56 47.20
CA MET A 1 -21.10 -15.31 46.71
C MET A 1 -22.19 -14.23 46.84
N LYS A 2 -21.96 -13.12 47.57
CA LYS A 2 -23.02 -12.15 47.85
C LYS A 2 -23.40 -11.38 46.58
N MET A 3 -24.71 -11.16 46.31
CA MET A 3 -25.22 -10.44 45.10
C MET A 3 -24.48 -9.12 44.81
N LYS A 4 -24.03 -8.41 45.85
CA LYS A 4 -23.21 -7.20 45.72
C LYS A 4 -21.89 -7.43 44.96
N ASN A 5 -21.24 -8.56 45.22
CA ASN A 5 -19.94 -8.87 44.52
C ASN A 5 -20.15 -9.18 43.02
N ILE A 6 -21.28 -9.83 42.69
CA ILE A 6 -21.65 -10.11 41.30
C ILE A 6 -21.96 -8.80 40.55
N ALA A 7 -22.69 -7.89 41.15
CA ALA A 7 -23.00 -6.57 40.59
C ALA A 7 -21.72 -5.75 40.32
N VAL A 8 -20.76 -5.77 41.23
CA VAL A 8 -19.44 -5.11 41.04
C VAL A 8 -18.65 -5.73 39.89
N ILE A 9 -18.61 -7.06 39.81
CA ILE A 9 -17.91 -7.75 38.71
C ILE A 9 -18.53 -7.44 37.36
N ILE A 10 -19.86 -7.44 37.26
CA ILE A 10 -20.58 -7.04 36.05
C ILE A 10 -20.29 -5.57 35.69
N GLY A 11 -20.28 -4.68 36.64
CA GLY A 11 -19.96 -3.26 36.41
C GLY A 11 -18.55 -3.07 35.86
N ILE A 12 -17.56 -3.75 36.44
CA ILE A 12 -16.18 -3.71 35.94
C ILE A 12 -16.08 -4.30 34.53
N ALA A 13 -16.77 -5.40 34.26
CA ALA A 13 -16.78 -6.02 32.93
C ALA A 13 -17.39 -5.10 31.86
N VAL A 14 -18.49 -4.39 32.18
CA VAL A 14 -19.10 -3.43 31.26
C VAL A 14 -18.17 -2.25 30.97
N VAL A 15 -17.50 -1.70 31.97
CA VAL A 15 -16.53 -0.61 31.79
C VAL A 15 -15.34 -1.07 30.98
N ALA A 16 -14.83 -2.27 31.21
CA ALA A 16 -13.73 -2.86 30.43
C ALA A 16 -14.13 -3.07 28.96
N LEU A 17 -15.34 -3.58 28.70
CA LEU A 17 -15.90 -3.74 27.36
C LEU A 17 -16.07 -2.40 26.64
N ALA A 18 -16.58 -1.39 27.31
CA ALA A 18 -16.73 -0.05 26.75
C ALA A 18 -15.38 0.57 26.37
N GLY A 19 -14.35 0.39 27.22
CA GLY A 19 -12.99 0.83 26.91
C GLY A 19 -12.36 0.08 25.72
N ALA A 20 -12.61 -1.22 25.60
CA ALA A 20 -12.12 -2.03 24.49
C ALA A 20 -12.84 -1.79 23.16
N SER A 21 -13.99 -1.11 23.19
CA SER A 21 -14.78 -0.78 22.00
C SER A 21 -14.28 0.47 21.27
N VAL A 22 -13.47 1.31 21.91
CA VAL A 22 -12.99 2.57 21.33
C VAL A 22 -11.76 2.31 20.47
N THR A 23 -11.74 2.86 19.25
CA THR A 23 -10.57 2.92 18.38
C THR A 23 -10.38 4.35 17.87
N VAL A 24 -9.12 4.78 17.79
CA VAL A 24 -8.75 6.11 17.30
C VAL A 24 -8.07 5.96 15.94
N THR A 25 -8.52 6.74 14.96
CA THR A 25 -7.92 6.83 13.64
C THR A 25 -7.11 8.11 13.55
N GLN A 26 -5.83 8.01 13.16
CA GLN A 26 -4.97 9.16 12.93
C GLN A 26 -5.20 9.76 11.54
N GLN A 27 -4.70 10.99 11.33
CA GLN A 27 -4.88 11.71 10.07
C GLN A 27 -4.16 11.03 8.90
N ASN A 28 -3.04 10.36 9.16
CA ASN A 28 -2.16 9.76 8.16
C ASN A 28 -2.40 8.26 7.95
N GLU A 29 -3.54 7.73 8.41
CA GLU A 29 -3.84 6.31 8.27
C GLU A 29 -5.28 6.08 7.81
N TYR A 30 -5.44 5.00 7.05
CA TYR A 30 -6.73 4.34 6.90
C TYR A 30 -6.85 3.30 8.00
N LYS A 31 -7.98 3.29 8.70
CA LYS A 31 -8.27 2.23 9.67
C LYS A 31 -9.31 1.28 9.12
N LEU A 32 -8.90 0.04 8.92
CA LEU A 32 -9.77 -1.02 8.45
C LEU A 32 -10.32 -1.77 9.66
N ILE A 33 -11.62 -1.95 9.69
CA ILE A 33 -12.28 -2.82 10.66
C ILE A 33 -12.59 -4.13 9.95
N ARG A 34 -12.06 -5.21 10.52
CA ARG A 34 -12.24 -6.57 9.98
C ARG A 34 -13.11 -7.38 10.93
N GLN A 35 -14.06 -8.08 10.38
CA GLN A 35 -14.91 -9.03 11.08
C GLN A 35 -14.69 -10.43 10.49
N PHE A 36 -14.30 -11.38 11.32
CA PHE A 36 -13.99 -12.76 10.88
C PHE A 36 -13.02 -12.83 9.70
N GLY A 37 -12.01 -11.95 9.67
CA GLY A 37 -10.99 -11.90 8.63
C GLY A 37 -11.37 -11.14 7.36
N LYS A 38 -12.63 -10.74 7.19
CA LYS A 38 -13.08 -9.91 6.06
C LYS A 38 -13.11 -8.44 6.47
N VAL A 39 -12.80 -7.55 5.54
CA VAL A 39 -12.96 -6.10 5.75
C VAL A 39 -14.44 -5.78 5.76
N ASP A 40 -14.92 -5.26 6.88
CA ASP A 40 -16.31 -4.83 7.06
C ASP A 40 -16.46 -3.36 6.64
N ARG A 41 -15.57 -2.49 7.15
CA ARG A 41 -15.59 -1.06 6.86
C ARG A 41 -14.18 -0.45 6.90
N VAL A 42 -14.03 0.64 6.14
CA VAL A 42 -12.81 1.46 6.08
C VAL A 42 -13.12 2.84 6.64
N ILE A 43 -12.32 3.28 7.60
CA ILE A 43 -12.40 4.61 8.20
C ILE A 43 -11.24 5.43 7.63
N SER A 44 -11.58 6.45 6.86
CA SER A 44 -10.61 7.35 6.20
C SER A 44 -10.48 8.69 6.92
N GLU A 45 -11.41 9.01 7.80
CA GLU A 45 -11.43 10.28 8.55
C GLU A 45 -10.81 10.08 9.94
N PRO A 46 -9.98 11.04 10.38
CA PRO A 46 -9.43 11.01 11.73
C PRO A 46 -10.53 11.19 12.76
N GLY A 47 -10.46 10.48 13.85
CA GLY A 47 -11.44 10.59 14.92
C GLY A 47 -11.58 9.33 15.76
N ILE A 48 -12.56 9.36 16.60
CA ILE A 48 -12.94 8.25 17.48
C ILE A 48 -14.01 7.43 16.79
N SER A 49 -13.78 6.12 16.70
CA SER A 49 -14.75 5.17 16.15
C SER A 49 -14.97 4.03 17.14
N PHE A 50 -16.07 3.32 16.97
CA PHE A 50 -16.41 2.20 17.83
C PHE A 50 -16.29 0.89 17.06
N LYS A 51 -15.74 -0.12 17.74
CA LYS A 51 -15.67 -1.50 17.26
C LYS A 51 -16.30 -2.45 18.27
N ILE A 52 -16.76 -3.60 17.81
CA ILE A 52 -17.25 -4.66 18.69
C ILE A 52 -16.04 -5.47 19.18
N PRO A 53 -15.71 -5.41 20.49
CA PRO A 53 -14.57 -6.15 21.03
C PRO A 53 -14.79 -7.66 20.84
N PHE A 54 -13.69 -8.39 20.66
CA PHE A 54 -13.62 -9.84 20.40
C PHE A 54 -14.12 -10.31 19.01
N ILE A 55 -14.97 -9.56 18.33
CA ILE A 55 -15.52 -9.92 17.02
C ILE A 55 -14.80 -9.15 15.92
N GLU A 56 -14.56 -7.84 16.15
CA GLU A 56 -13.91 -6.95 15.20
C GLU A 56 -12.44 -6.72 15.57
N SER A 57 -11.56 -6.83 14.59
CA SER A 57 -10.15 -6.46 14.67
C SER A 57 -9.90 -5.21 13.83
N THR A 58 -8.90 -4.42 14.23
CA THR A 58 -8.51 -3.21 13.52
C THR A 58 -7.13 -3.40 12.89
N GLN A 59 -6.96 -2.89 11.67
CA GLN A 59 -5.68 -2.83 10.98
C GLN A 59 -5.51 -1.42 10.39
N SER A 60 -4.33 -0.84 10.56
CA SER A 60 -4.00 0.46 9.98
C SER A 60 -3.19 0.28 8.71
N LEU A 61 -3.47 1.14 7.71
CA LEU A 61 -2.69 1.28 6.49
C LEU A 61 -2.24 2.73 6.35
N PRO A 62 -1.02 3.01 5.87
CA PRO A 62 -0.55 4.35 5.64
C PRO A 62 -1.36 5.04 4.53
N LYS A 63 -1.68 6.32 4.74
CA LYS A 63 -2.37 7.19 3.77
C LYS A 63 -1.39 8.05 3.00
N GLU A 64 -0.18 8.16 3.51
CA GLU A 64 0.89 8.96 2.93
C GLU A 64 1.52 8.28 1.71
N THR A 65 2.30 9.06 0.96
CA THR A 65 3.12 8.54 -0.13
C THR A 65 4.31 7.78 0.43
N LEU A 66 4.51 6.57 -0.08
CA LEU A 66 5.60 5.68 0.29
C LEU A 66 6.65 5.69 -0.80
N LEU A 67 7.90 5.53 -0.41
CA LEU A 67 9.03 5.33 -1.31
C LEU A 67 9.40 3.86 -1.33
N TYR A 68 9.54 3.31 -2.52
CA TYR A 68 10.11 1.99 -2.74
C TYR A 68 11.35 2.10 -3.63
N ASP A 69 12.49 1.69 -3.09
CA ASP A 69 13.77 1.65 -3.77
C ASP A 69 13.94 0.29 -4.45
N LEU A 70 14.08 0.29 -5.77
CA LEU A 70 14.23 -0.93 -6.55
C LEU A 70 15.71 -1.35 -6.54
N ALA A 71 15.95 -2.65 -6.46
CA ALA A 71 17.30 -3.16 -6.62
C ALA A 71 17.83 -2.85 -8.02
N ALA A 72 19.06 -2.34 -8.08
CA ALA A 72 19.74 -2.09 -9.34
C ALA A 72 19.74 -3.36 -10.21
N SER A 73 19.43 -3.20 -11.48
CA SER A 73 19.29 -4.32 -12.42
C SER A 73 19.95 -4.05 -13.76
N ASP A 74 20.46 -5.11 -14.38
CA ASP A 74 21.00 -5.05 -15.72
C ASP A 74 19.89 -5.03 -16.76
N VAL A 75 19.93 -4.04 -17.65
CA VAL A 75 19.01 -3.91 -18.78
C VAL A 75 19.80 -3.82 -20.10
N ILE A 76 19.26 -4.41 -21.16
CA ILE A 76 19.92 -4.46 -22.46
C ILE A 76 19.18 -3.55 -23.42
N THR A 77 19.90 -2.60 -24.01
CA THR A 77 19.39 -1.68 -25.02
C THR A 77 19.19 -2.35 -26.38
N LYS A 78 18.50 -1.66 -27.30
CA LYS A 78 18.26 -2.11 -28.69
C LYS A 78 19.56 -2.43 -29.43
N ASP A 79 20.63 -1.69 -29.20
CA ASP A 79 21.97 -1.88 -29.78
C ASP A 79 22.83 -2.89 -29.00
N LYS A 80 22.19 -3.72 -28.15
CA LYS A 80 22.79 -4.82 -27.38
C LYS A 80 23.87 -4.39 -26.39
N LYS A 81 23.78 -3.19 -25.86
CA LYS A 81 24.64 -2.73 -24.78
C LYS A 81 23.96 -2.94 -23.45
N THR A 82 24.72 -3.37 -22.44
CA THR A 82 24.22 -3.54 -21.07
C THR A 82 24.35 -2.22 -20.33
N MET A 83 23.28 -1.82 -19.66
CA MET A 83 23.23 -0.67 -18.76
C MET A 83 22.73 -1.13 -17.39
N ILE A 84 23.16 -0.47 -16.33
CA ILE A 84 22.64 -0.67 -14.98
C ILE A 84 21.53 0.36 -14.77
N SER A 85 20.34 -0.11 -14.46
CA SER A 85 19.20 0.73 -14.04
C SER A 85 19.10 0.69 -12.53
N ASP A 86 19.18 1.85 -11.93
CA ASP A 86 18.97 2.10 -10.50
C ASP A 86 17.83 3.12 -10.38
N SER A 87 16.77 2.79 -9.67
CA SER A 87 15.54 3.57 -9.71
C SER A 87 14.69 3.41 -8.45
N TYR A 88 13.84 4.39 -8.18
CA TYR A 88 12.87 4.33 -7.11
C TYR A 88 11.48 4.74 -7.58
N VAL A 89 10.47 4.33 -6.83
CA VAL A 89 9.06 4.63 -7.10
C VAL A 89 8.42 5.28 -5.89
N LEU A 90 7.69 6.37 -6.13
CA LEU A 90 6.75 6.93 -5.17
C LEU A 90 5.36 6.38 -5.46
N TRP A 91 4.75 5.80 -4.44
CA TRP A 91 3.45 5.18 -4.56
C TRP A 91 2.58 5.43 -3.32
N ARG A 92 1.28 5.23 -3.45
CA ARG A 92 0.35 5.33 -2.32
C ARG A 92 -0.80 4.34 -2.46
N ILE A 93 -1.45 4.08 -1.35
CA ILE A 93 -2.72 3.33 -1.32
C ILE A 93 -3.84 4.30 -1.68
N GLN A 94 -4.47 4.08 -2.84
CA GLN A 94 -5.59 4.90 -3.31
C GLN A 94 -6.92 4.30 -2.87
N ASP A 95 -7.06 2.97 -2.97
CA ASP A 95 -8.25 2.25 -2.55
C ASP A 95 -7.88 1.21 -1.48
N PRO A 96 -8.03 1.56 -0.18
CA PRO A 96 -7.66 0.66 0.91
C PRO A 96 -8.52 -0.59 0.98
N LEU A 97 -9.74 -0.59 0.43
CA LEU A 97 -10.59 -1.77 0.38
C LEU A 97 -10.06 -2.78 -0.64
N LYS A 98 -9.77 -2.34 -1.87
CA LYS A 98 -9.13 -3.18 -2.89
C LYS A 98 -7.78 -3.71 -2.41
N PHE A 99 -6.96 -2.83 -1.81
CA PHE A 99 -5.67 -3.19 -1.26
C PHE A 99 -5.79 -4.31 -0.22
N ALA A 100 -6.75 -4.21 0.69
CA ALA A 100 -6.99 -5.23 1.69
C ALA A 100 -7.48 -6.55 1.11
N GLN A 101 -8.33 -6.50 0.08
CA GLN A 101 -8.91 -7.70 -0.55
C GLN A 101 -7.90 -8.44 -1.44
N THR A 102 -7.04 -7.71 -2.16
CA THR A 102 -6.09 -8.28 -3.12
C THR A 102 -4.74 -8.63 -2.51
N LEU A 103 -4.24 -7.78 -1.63
CA LEU A 103 -2.90 -7.89 -1.02
C LEU A 103 -2.94 -8.20 0.48
N ASN A 104 -4.14 -8.45 1.04
CA ASN A 104 -4.34 -8.74 2.47
C ASN A 104 -3.68 -7.71 3.41
N CYS A 105 -3.67 -6.43 3.01
CA CYS A 105 -3.02 -5.32 3.72
C CYS A 105 -1.49 -5.46 3.88
N SER A 106 -0.83 -6.24 3.02
CA SER A 106 0.63 -6.42 3.04
C SER A 106 1.31 -5.39 2.15
N LEU A 107 2.09 -4.48 2.74
CA LEU A 107 2.93 -3.53 2.00
C LEU A 107 4.02 -4.25 1.20
N GLU A 108 4.64 -5.28 1.79
CA GLU A 108 5.66 -6.09 1.12
C GLU A 108 5.12 -6.78 -0.14
N SER A 109 3.89 -7.31 -0.09
CA SER A 109 3.24 -7.88 -1.27
C SER A 109 2.98 -6.83 -2.35
N SER A 110 2.65 -5.59 -1.95
CA SER A 110 2.49 -4.46 -2.87
C SER A 110 3.81 -4.10 -3.53
N GLU A 111 4.87 -3.93 -2.75
CA GLU A 111 6.21 -3.61 -3.24
C GLU A 111 6.73 -4.68 -4.20
N SER A 112 6.49 -5.95 -3.93
CA SER A 112 6.83 -7.05 -4.84
C SER A 112 6.08 -6.95 -6.19
N ARG A 113 4.81 -6.52 -6.19
CA ARG A 113 4.04 -6.27 -7.43
C ARG A 113 4.55 -5.05 -8.17
N ILE A 114 4.83 -3.97 -7.46
CA ILE A 114 5.42 -2.76 -8.01
C ILE A 114 6.76 -3.09 -8.66
N ASN A 115 7.65 -3.80 -7.94
CA ASN A 115 8.94 -4.23 -8.47
C ASN A 115 8.81 -4.97 -9.80
N THR A 116 7.90 -5.94 -9.86
CA THR A 116 7.68 -6.74 -11.08
C THR A 116 7.17 -5.88 -12.24
N ALA A 117 6.21 -4.99 -11.98
CA ALA A 117 5.62 -4.13 -13.00
C ALA A 117 6.64 -3.11 -13.53
N VAL A 118 7.35 -2.43 -12.63
CA VAL A 118 8.36 -1.44 -12.97
C VAL A 118 9.53 -2.08 -13.71
N TYR A 119 10.07 -3.19 -13.21
CA TYR A 119 11.16 -3.91 -13.87
C TYR A 119 10.81 -4.29 -15.31
N ASN A 120 9.63 -4.86 -15.53
CA ASN A 120 9.18 -5.25 -16.87
C ASN A 120 8.98 -4.03 -17.78
N ALA A 121 8.38 -2.96 -17.28
CA ALA A 121 8.18 -1.74 -18.04
C ALA A 121 9.52 -1.08 -18.42
N THR A 122 10.41 -0.90 -17.46
CA THR A 122 11.75 -0.35 -17.67
C THR A 122 12.53 -1.17 -18.69
N LYS A 123 12.52 -2.49 -18.55
CA LYS A 123 13.18 -3.38 -19.50
C LYS A 123 12.61 -3.25 -20.91
N ASN A 124 11.29 -3.18 -21.05
CA ASN A 124 10.64 -3.03 -22.36
C ASN A 124 10.97 -1.68 -23.00
N VAL A 125 10.89 -0.59 -22.24
CA VAL A 125 11.22 0.76 -22.73
C VAL A 125 12.67 0.85 -23.15
N ILE A 126 13.63 0.47 -22.28
CA ILE A 126 15.06 0.57 -22.57
C ILE A 126 15.46 -0.36 -23.73
N SER A 127 14.88 -1.55 -23.83
CA SER A 127 15.18 -2.47 -24.94
C SER A 127 14.68 -1.96 -26.31
N SER A 128 13.77 -1.01 -26.33
CA SER A 128 13.29 -0.36 -27.57
C SER A 128 14.18 0.81 -28.02
N LEU A 129 15.03 1.32 -27.13
CA LEU A 129 15.90 2.49 -27.33
C LEU A 129 17.36 2.09 -27.50
N SER A 130 18.12 2.88 -28.29
CA SER A 130 19.57 2.77 -28.32
C SER A 130 20.20 3.42 -27.08
N GLN A 131 21.44 3.07 -26.77
CA GLN A 131 22.15 3.68 -25.64
C GLN A 131 22.18 5.22 -25.74
N ASP A 132 22.45 5.75 -26.94
CA ASP A 132 22.50 7.20 -27.18
C ASP A 132 21.13 7.84 -26.92
N GLN A 133 20.03 7.19 -27.30
CA GLN A 133 18.67 7.67 -27.02
C GLN A 133 18.37 7.69 -25.51
N VAL A 134 18.79 6.66 -24.77
CA VAL A 134 18.62 6.61 -23.31
C VAL A 134 19.42 7.74 -22.64
N ILE A 135 20.69 7.97 -23.07
CA ILE A 135 21.55 9.01 -22.48
C ILE A 135 21.07 10.42 -22.84
N THR A 136 20.53 10.59 -24.05
CA THR A 136 20.06 11.90 -24.54
C THR A 136 18.61 12.19 -24.21
N SER A 137 17.87 11.22 -23.66
CA SER A 137 16.51 11.47 -23.18
C SER A 137 16.55 12.56 -22.12
N ARG A 138 15.65 13.55 -22.28
CA ARG A 138 15.56 14.67 -21.34
C ARG A 138 15.05 14.19 -19.99
N ASP A 139 15.39 14.94 -18.94
CA ASP A 139 14.94 14.68 -17.58
C ASP A 139 13.42 14.40 -17.53
N GLY A 140 13.06 13.19 -17.11
CA GLY A 140 11.69 12.75 -16.97
C GLY A 140 11.04 12.04 -18.16
N GLU A 141 11.55 12.18 -19.40
CA GLU A 141 10.95 11.56 -20.59
C GLU A 141 10.95 10.01 -20.49
N LEU A 142 12.05 9.43 -20.02
CA LEU A 142 12.16 7.99 -19.81
C LEU A 142 11.20 7.53 -18.72
N SER A 143 11.11 8.30 -17.64
CA SER A 143 10.21 8.04 -16.52
C SER A 143 8.74 8.08 -16.95
N GLU A 144 8.35 9.03 -17.78
CA GLU A 144 6.99 9.09 -18.35
C GLU A 144 6.70 7.87 -19.21
N GLN A 145 7.61 7.46 -20.09
CA GLN A 145 7.44 6.26 -20.92
C GLN A 145 7.30 5.00 -20.09
N VAL A 146 8.06 4.87 -18.99
CA VAL A 146 7.94 3.73 -18.07
C VAL A 146 6.60 3.76 -17.35
N MET A 147 6.17 4.92 -16.86
CA MET A 147 4.87 5.07 -16.20
C MET A 147 3.72 4.75 -17.14
N ASP A 148 3.77 5.22 -18.38
CA ASP A 148 2.78 4.90 -19.41
C ASP A 148 2.75 3.40 -19.75
N ALA A 149 3.93 2.76 -19.79
CA ALA A 149 4.04 1.33 -20.04
C ALA A 149 3.48 0.47 -18.88
N ILE A 150 3.52 0.98 -17.65
CA ILE A 150 2.88 0.34 -16.49
C ILE A 150 1.35 0.53 -16.58
N GLY A 151 0.90 1.73 -16.99
CA GLY A 151 -0.51 2.09 -17.10
C GLY A 151 -1.27 1.83 -15.80
N ASP A 152 -2.53 1.43 -15.93
CA ASP A 152 -3.45 1.21 -14.80
C ASP A 152 -3.31 -0.17 -14.12
N ASN A 153 -2.24 -0.90 -14.44
CA ASN A 153 -2.06 -2.27 -13.93
C ASN A 153 -2.01 -2.36 -12.40
N MET A 154 -1.65 -1.27 -11.71
CA MET A 154 -1.60 -1.24 -10.25
C MET A 154 -2.93 -0.90 -9.60
N GLU A 155 -3.88 -0.31 -10.34
CA GLU A 155 -5.20 0.06 -9.82
C GLU A 155 -6.04 -1.14 -9.36
N GLN A 156 -5.82 -2.31 -9.99
CA GLN A 156 -6.47 -3.54 -9.57
C GLN A 156 -6.11 -3.97 -8.14
N TYR A 157 -4.98 -3.50 -7.63
CA TYR A 157 -4.51 -3.74 -6.26
C TYR A 157 -4.85 -2.59 -5.31
N GLY A 158 -5.53 -1.53 -5.78
CA GLY A 158 -5.80 -0.33 -5.00
C GLY A 158 -4.57 0.54 -4.75
N VAL A 159 -3.54 0.41 -5.61
CA VAL A 159 -2.26 1.12 -5.55
C VAL A 159 -2.19 2.12 -6.69
N GLN A 160 -1.72 3.33 -6.39
CA GLN A 160 -1.40 4.34 -7.37
C GLN A 160 0.09 4.63 -7.34
N LEU A 161 0.74 4.54 -8.50
CA LEU A 161 2.08 5.05 -8.70
C LEU A 161 2.01 6.55 -8.95
N ILE A 162 2.90 7.30 -8.30
CA ILE A 162 2.91 8.78 -8.39
C ILE A 162 4.06 9.22 -9.28
N LYS A 163 5.23 8.62 -9.08
CA LYS A 163 6.46 8.99 -9.77
C LYS A 163 7.41 7.82 -9.83
N PHE A 164 8.13 7.72 -10.95
CA PHE A 164 9.26 6.83 -11.16
C PHE A 164 10.49 7.68 -11.53
N GLU A 165 11.61 7.42 -10.89
CA GLU A 165 12.92 8.04 -11.19
C GLU A 165 14.05 7.04 -11.06
#